data_bddd5edeed9026b21468cf7ee517c316
#
_entry.id   bddd5edeed9026b21468cf7ee517c316
#
_cell.length_a   1.000
_cell.length_b   1.000
_cell.length_c   1.000
_cell.angle_alpha   90.00
_cell.angle_beta   90.00
_cell.angle_gamma   90.00
#
_symmetry.space_group_name_H-M   'P 1'
#
loop_
_entity.id
_entity.type
_entity.pdbx_description
1 polymer ?
#
loop_
_entity_poly.entity_id
_entity_poly.type
_entity_poly.pdbx_seq_one_letter_code
_entity_poly.pdbx_strand_id
1 'polypeptide(L)'
;SDEARELGVRIVTFMRQYTDKFSQETNLNWSCYATPAEGLSGKFIKKDQKMFGIIKGVTDKEYYTNSYHIPVKFPISIKRKIDIEAPYHKLCNAGHISYIEVDDSPTGEQIMDIINYAYKNTNISYIGINFHIRYCKNCGSSVNSNEKKCPKCSSIDIQGISRVTGYLSLDERFGPGKFEERADRRSHTGSNMNNYGFI
;
A
#
# COMPACT_ATOMS: atom_id res chain seq x y z
N SER A 1 15.28 -9.68 2.66
CA SER A 1 16.68 -9.47 3.13
C SER A 1 17.14 -8.06 2.77
N ASP A 2 18.17 -7.56 3.44
CA ASP A 2 18.76 -6.26 3.12
C ASP A 2 19.38 -6.26 1.71
N GLU A 3 19.94 -7.36 1.27
CA GLU A 3 20.44 -7.53 -0.11
C GLU A 3 19.34 -7.33 -1.17
N ALA A 4 18.15 -7.88 -0.96
CA ALA A 4 17.04 -7.70 -1.89
C ALA A 4 16.57 -6.24 -1.92
N ARG A 5 16.59 -5.56 -0.76
CA ARG A 5 16.30 -4.12 -0.66
C ARG A 5 17.34 -3.30 -1.43
N GLU A 6 18.62 -3.57 -1.22
CA GLU A 6 19.72 -2.88 -1.91
C GLU A 6 19.65 -3.09 -3.43
N LEU A 7 19.37 -4.31 -3.88
CA LEU A 7 19.15 -4.60 -5.29
C LEU A 7 17.98 -3.78 -5.86
N GLY A 8 16.85 -3.73 -5.16
CA GLY A 8 15.69 -2.95 -5.58
C GLY A 8 16.00 -1.46 -5.71
N VAL A 9 16.69 -0.87 -4.72
CA VAL A 9 17.13 0.53 -4.77
C VAL A 9 18.09 0.77 -5.93
N ARG A 10 19.06 -0.13 -6.18
CA ARG A 10 19.99 -0.02 -7.31
C ARG A 10 19.27 -0.04 -8.66
N ILE A 11 18.31 -0.95 -8.83
CA ILE A 11 17.49 -1.01 -10.07
C ILE A 11 16.76 0.30 -10.32
N VAL A 12 16.06 0.82 -9.32
CA VAL A 12 15.29 2.07 -9.48
C VAL A 12 16.21 3.29 -9.63
N THR A 13 17.37 3.29 -8.97
CA THR A 13 18.41 4.32 -9.19
C THR A 13 18.90 4.33 -10.64
N PHE A 14 19.16 3.15 -11.20
CA PHE A 14 19.54 3.06 -12.61
C PHE A 14 18.43 3.58 -13.54
N MET A 15 17.17 3.19 -13.30
CA MET A 15 16.03 3.68 -14.07
C MET A 15 15.94 5.21 -14.01
N ARG A 16 16.11 5.79 -12.81
CA ARG A 16 16.07 7.24 -12.63
C ARG A 16 17.23 7.93 -13.39
N GLN A 17 18.45 7.45 -13.27
CA GLN A 17 19.60 8.00 -13.99
C GLN A 17 19.42 7.90 -15.50
N TYR A 18 18.83 6.81 -15.97
CA TYR A 18 18.54 6.63 -17.40
C TYR A 18 17.51 7.64 -17.90
N THR A 19 16.40 7.85 -17.16
CA THR A 19 15.39 8.86 -17.54
C THR A 19 15.95 10.27 -17.49
N ASP A 20 16.78 10.61 -16.50
CA ASP A 20 17.43 11.93 -16.41
C ASP A 20 18.37 12.19 -17.62
N LYS A 21 19.19 11.19 -17.98
CA LYS A 21 20.07 11.25 -19.17
C LYS A 21 19.23 11.41 -20.43
N PHE A 22 18.20 10.61 -20.61
CA PHE A 22 17.35 10.65 -21.80
C PHE A 22 16.58 11.97 -21.92
N SER A 23 16.21 12.59 -20.79
CA SER A 23 15.65 13.94 -20.77
C SER A 23 16.62 14.99 -21.35
N GLN A 24 17.88 14.89 -21.00
CA GLN A 24 18.92 15.79 -21.53
C GLN A 24 19.15 15.58 -23.03
N GLU A 25 19.23 14.32 -23.47
CA GLU A 25 19.48 13.97 -24.87
C GLU A 25 18.33 14.36 -25.80
N THR A 26 17.08 14.26 -25.34
CA THR A 26 15.90 14.51 -26.17
C THR A 26 15.28 15.89 -25.98
N ASN A 27 15.73 16.64 -24.97
CA ASN A 27 15.11 17.91 -24.53
C ASN A 27 13.62 17.76 -24.19
N LEU A 28 13.22 16.57 -23.70
CA LEU A 28 11.87 16.24 -23.22
C LEU A 28 11.93 15.85 -21.74
N ASN A 29 10.84 16.06 -21.01
CA ASN A 29 10.75 15.61 -19.62
C ASN A 29 10.39 14.12 -19.54
N TRP A 30 11.38 13.29 -19.18
CA TRP A 30 11.19 11.89 -18.83
C TRP A 30 11.26 11.72 -17.30
N SER A 31 10.41 10.88 -16.74
CA SER A 31 10.31 10.73 -15.30
C SER A 31 10.17 9.27 -14.88
N CYS A 32 10.69 8.96 -13.69
CA CYS A 32 10.49 7.67 -13.06
C CYS A 32 9.25 7.73 -12.17
N TYR A 33 8.32 6.80 -12.36
CA TYR A 33 7.04 6.75 -11.66
C TYR A 33 6.78 5.38 -11.03
N ALA A 34 6.33 5.40 -9.78
CA ALA A 34 5.90 4.21 -9.06
C ALA A 34 4.40 3.96 -9.32
N THR A 35 4.08 3.26 -10.39
CA THR A 35 2.71 3.04 -10.85
C THR A 35 1.88 2.23 -9.85
N PRO A 36 0.69 2.70 -9.44
CA PRO A 36 -0.28 1.88 -8.72
C PRO A 36 -0.95 0.88 -9.68
N ALA A 37 -0.37 -0.31 -9.81
CA ALA A 37 -0.85 -1.35 -10.73
C ALA A 37 -2.07 -2.09 -10.17
N GLU A 38 -3.26 -1.56 -10.34
CA GLU A 38 -4.48 -2.05 -9.70
C GLU A 38 -4.92 -3.42 -10.23
N GLY A 39 -5.47 -3.48 -11.44
CA GLY A 39 -5.92 -4.74 -12.04
C GLY A 39 -4.79 -5.58 -12.64
N LEU A 40 -3.66 -4.96 -12.99
CA LEU A 40 -2.57 -5.64 -13.68
C LEU A 40 -1.81 -6.60 -12.77
N SER A 41 -1.69 -6.30 -11.48
CA SER A 41 -1.00 -7.16 -10.50
C SER A 41 -1.57 -8.59 -10.49
N GLY A 42 -2.90 -8.74 -10.54
CA GLY A 42 -3.56 -10.05 -10.64
C GLY A 42 -3.61 -10.64 -12.06
N LYS A 43 -3.66 -9.78 -13.09
CA LYS A 43 -3.69 -10.25 -14.48
C LYS A 43 -2.36 -10.82 -14.96
N PHE A 44 -1.25 -10.16 -14.62
CA PHE A 44 0.07 -10.61 -15.05
C PHE A 44 0.48 -11.91 -14.40
N ILE A 45 0.19 -12.12 -13.13
CA ILE A 45 0.54 -13.40 -12.50
C ILE A 45 -0.10 -14.60 -13.20
N LYS A 46 -1.37 -14.47 -13.64
CA LYS A 46 -2.06 -15.54 -14.39
C LYS A 46 -1.45 -15.78 -15.76
N LYS A 47 -0.94 -14.74 -16.42
CA LYS A 47 -0.21 -14.88 -17.69
C LYS A 47 1.14 -15.55 -17.49
N ASP A 48 1.87 -15.16 -16.46
CA ASP A 48 3.20 -15.69 -16.17
C ASP A 48 3.11 -17.15 -15.71
N GLN A 49 2.09 -17.54 -14.94
CA GLN A 49 1.79 -18.94 -14.62
C GLN A 49 1.57 -19.79 -15.87
N LYS A 50 0.90 -19.25 -16.89
CA LYS A 50 0.68 -19.95 -18.16
C LYS A 50 1.95 -20.07 -18.99
N MET A 51 2.81 -19.07 -18.96
CA MET A 51 4.03 -19.00 -19.76
C MET A 51 5.21 -19.74 -19.13
N PHE A 52 5.36 -19.63 -17.81
CA PHE A 52 6.55 -20.06 -17.08
C PHE A 52 6.26 -21.12 -16.02
N GLY A 53 4.97 -21.47 -15.81
CA GLY A 53 4.55 -22.39 -14.75
C GLY A 53 4.56 -21.75 -13.37
N ILE A 54 4.43 -22.60 -12.34
CA ILE A 54 4.45 -22.17 -10.93
C ILE A 54 5.90 -22.11 -10.46
N ILE A 55 6.38 -20.90 -10.20
CA ILE A 55 7.72 -20.62 -9.67
C ILE A 55 7.57 -20.16 -8.23
N LYS A 56 8.12 -20.95 -7.27
CA LYS A 56 8.04 -20.67 -5.84
C LYS A 56 8.60 -19.29 -5.48
N GLY A 57 7.81 -18.50 -4.73
CA GLY A 57 8.15 -17.15 -4.34
C GLY A 57 7.94 -16.07 -5.43
N VAL A 58 7.59 -16.48 -6.66
CA VAL A 58 7.36 -15.58 -7.79
C VAL A 58 5.92 -15.67 -8.28
N THR A 59 5.55 -16.80 -8.93
CA THR A 59 4.24 -16.99 -9.54
C THR A 59 3.28 -17.86 -8.73
N ASP A 60 3.66 -18.30 -7.53
CA ASP A 60 2.89 -19.17 -6.63
C ASP A 60 1.86 -18.42 -5.77
N LYS A 61 1.28 -17.35 -6.29
CA LYS A 61 0.33 -16.49 -5.61
C LYS A 61 -0.70 -15.90 -6.57
N GLU A 62 -1.71 -15.20 -6.07
CA GLU A 62 -2.81 -14.68 -6.87
C GLU A 62 -2.56 -13.26 -7.42
N TYR A 63 -1.51 -12.57 -6.95
CA TYR A 63 -1.16 -11.23 -7.39
C TYR A 63 0.32 -10.92 -7.17
N TYR A 64 0.88 -10.00 -7.93
CA TYR A 64 2.20 -9.41 -7.67
C TYR A 64 2.10 -8.27 -6.67
N THR A 65 3.15 -8.10 -5.87
CA THR A 65 3.30 -6.91 -5.01
C THR A 65 3.28 -5.66 -5.88
N ASN A 66 2.50 -4.68 -5.44
CA ASN A 66 2.29 -3.46 -6.21
C ASN A 66 3.49 -2.53 -6.06
N SER A 67 3.89 -1.87 -7.16
CA SER A 67 4.94 -0.86 -7.19
C SER A 67 6.23 -1.32 -6.46
N TYR A 68 6.84 -0.44 -5.65
CA TYR A 68 8.03 -0.74 -4.84
C TYR A 68 7.69 -0.99 -3.37
N HIS A 69 6.44 -1.40 -3.09
CA HIS A 69 5.98 -1.65 -1.72
C HIS A 69 6.52 -2.96 -1.16
N ILE A 70 6.59 -2.98 0.15
CA ILE A 70 6.73 -4.24 0.89
C ILE A 70 5.46 -5.06 0.69
N PRO A 71 5.57 -6.39 0.49
CA PRO A 71 4.39 -7.25 0.36
C PRO A 71 3.42 -7.07 1.52
N VAL A 72 2.13 -6.87 1.21
CA VAL A 72 1.10 -6.49 2.20
C VAL A 72 0.90 -7.51 3.34
N LYS A 73 1.27 -8.77 3.10
CA LYS A 73 1.24 -9.83 4.12
C LYS A 73 2.50 -9.91 4.99
N PHE A 74 3.54 -9.13 4.67
CA PHE A 74 4.80 -9.20 5.41
C PHE A 74 4.68 -8.49 6.77
N PRO A 75 4.98 -9.16 7.89
CA PRO A 75 4.93 -8.54 9.21
C PRO A 75 6.06 -7.53 9.36
N ILE A 76 5.72 -6.26 9.48
CA ILE A 76 6.68 -5.16 9.60
C ILE A 76 6.09 -4.03 10.44
N SER A 77 6.92 -3.36 11.22
CA SER A 77 6.51 -2.17 11.96
C SER A 77 6.39 -0.95 11.04
N ILE A 78 5.60 0.04 11.47
CA ILE A 78 5.41 1.31 10.76
C ILE A 78 6.75 1.97 10.44
N LYS A 79 7.61 2.15 11.43
CA LYS A 79 8.95 2.76 11.26
C LYS A 79 9.77 2.02 10.21
N ARG A 80 9.91 0.71 10.36
CA ARG A 80 10.73 -0.09 9.45
C ARG A 80 10.20 -0.05 8.01
N LYS A 81 8.87 -0.04 7.83
CA LYS A 81 8.26 0.11 6.52
C LYS A 81 8.59 1.48 5.91
N ILE A 82 8.42 2.55 6.67
CA ILE A 82 8.75 3.92 6.26
C ILE A 82 10.22 4.00 5.83
N ASP A 83 11.15 3.48 6.65
CA ASP A 83 12.59 3.52 6.37
C ASP A 83 12.99 2.74 5.10
N ILE A 84 12.32 1.62 4.85
CA ILE A 84 12.60 0.78 3.66
C ILE A 84 12.06 1.44 2.39
N GLU A 85 10.87 2.04 2.43
CA GLU A 85 10.22 2.63 1.26
C GLU A 85 10.72 4.06 0.96
N ALA A 86 11.26 4.78 1.94
CA ALA A 86 11.72 6.16 1.79
C ALA A 86 12.66 6.41 0.60
N PRO A 87 13.69 5.58 0.33
CA PRO A 87 14.60 5.83 -0.79
C PRO A 87 13.90 5.94 -2.15
N TYR A 88 12.81 5.22 -2.35
CA TYR A 88 12.07 5.22 -3.62
C TYR A 88 11.34 6.55 -3.89
N HIS A 89 10.94 7.29 -2.86
CA HIS A 89 10.31 8.61 -3.02
C HIS A 89 11.23 9.62 -3.70
N LYS A 90 12.51 9.62 -3.35
CA LYS A 90 13.50 10.48 -3.99
C LYS A 90 13.80 10.06 -5.43
N LEU A 91 13.76 8.77 -5.71
CA LEU A 91 14.06 8.23 -7.03
C LEU A 91 12.90 8.41 -8.01
N CYS A 92 11.66 8.35 -7.53
CA CYS A 92 10.44 8.45 -8.34
C CYS A 92 9.96 9.90 -8.42
N ASN A 93 10.56 10.72 -9.27
CA ASN A 93 10.24 12.14 -9.42
C ASN A 93 8.85 12.41 -10.03
N ALA A 94 8.21 11.42 -10.65
CA ALA A 94 6.82 11.51 -11.10
C ALA A 94 5.80 11.01 -10.06
N GLY A 95 6.27 10.53 -8.90
CA GLY A 95 5.45 10.17 -7.74
C GLY A 95 5.63 8.76 -7.24
N HIS A 96 5.51 8.63 -5.94
CA HIS A 96 5.42 7.40 -5.17
C HIS A 96 4.58 7.65 -3.92
N ILE A 97 3.77 6.67 -3.51
CA ILE A 97 2.95 6.75 -2.30
C ILE A 97 3.35 5.60 -1.39
N SER A 98 3.62 5.86 -0.12
CA SER A 98 3.75 4.81 0.89
C SER A 98 2.44 4.64 1.65
N TYR A 99 1.97 3.40 1.79
CA TYR A 99 0.73 3.09 2.49
C TYR A 99 1.02 2.43 3.84
N ILE A 100 0.48 3.01 4.90
CA ILE A 100 0.55 2.46 6.24
C ILE A 100 -0.81 1.85 6.58
N GLU A 101 -0.84 0.53 6.73
CA GLU A 101 -2.02 -0.20 7.15
C GLU A 101 -2.11 -0.14 8.68
N VAL A 102 -3.19 0.39 9.22
CA VAL A 102 -3.45 0.43 10.67
C VAL A 102 -4.72 -0.34 11.00
N ASP A 103 -4.78 -0.87 12.24
CA ASP A 103 -6.00 -1.48 12.74
C ASP A 103 -6.98 -0.37 13.08
N ASP A 104 -8.25 -0.61 12.98
CA ASP A 104 -9.36 0.28 13.32
C ASP A 104 -9.12 1.78 13.01
N SER A 105 -9.98 2.65 13.49
CA SER A 105 -9.84 4.09 13.28
C SER A 105 -8.73 4.67 14.18
N PRO A 106 -7.59 5.08 13.63
CA PRO A 106 -6.52 5.67 14.42
C PRO A 106 -6.95 7.03 15.00
N THR A 107 -6.41 7.39 16.16
CA THR A 107 -6.61 8.74 16.73
C THR A 107 -5.82 9.78 15.93
N GLY A 108 -6.22 11.07 16.05
CA GLY A 108 -5.48 12.16 15.41
C GLY A 108 -4.01 12.23 15.87
N GLU A 109 -3.74 11.94 17.15
CA GLU A 109 -2.38 11.90 17.70
C GLU A 109 -1.54 10.78 17.04
N GLN A 110 -2.08 9.59 16.93
CA GLN A 110 -1.42 8.47 16.26
C GLN A 110 -1.11 8.76 14.78
N ILE A 111 -2.03 9.42 14.08
CA ILE A 111 -1.79 9.86 12.70
C ILE A 111 -0.65 10.88 12.67
N MET A 112 -0.65 11.85 13.57
CA MET A 112 0.39 12.89 13.64
C MET A 112 1.76 12.29 13.97
N ASP A 113 1.85 11.26 14.80
CA ASP A 113 3.10 10.57 15.12
C ASP A 113 3.71 9.89 13.88
N ILE A 114 2.88 9.22 13.08
CA ILE A 114 3.31 8.61 11.81
C ILE A 114 3.85 9.69 10.85
N ILE A 115 3.09 10.78 10.68
CA ILE A 115 3.46 11.89 9.80
C ILE A 115 4.75 12.55 10.28
N ASN A 116 4.87 12.84 11.58
CA ASN A 116 6.05 13.45 12.17
C ASN A 116 7.29 12.58 12.02
N TYR A 117 7.16 11.25 12.20
CA TYR A 117 8.28 10.35 11.97
C TYR A 117 8.74 10.39 10.52
N ALA A 118 7.82 10.24 9.58
CA ALA A 118 8.14 10.27 8.14
C ALA A 118 8.79 11.60 7.75
N TYR A 119 8.24 12.72 8.19
CA TYR A 119 8.73 14.06 7.90
C TYR A 119 10.13 14.34 8.47
N LYS A 120 10.38 13.95 9.73
CA LYS A 120 11.65 14.24 10.42
C LYS A 120 12.80 13.32 10.00
N ASN A 121 12.51 12.10 9.61
CA ASN A 121 13.52 11.06 9.44
C ASN A 121 13.70 10.59 7.99
N THR A 122 12.83 11.02 7.08
CA THR A 122 12.85 10.53 5.70
C THR A 122 12.56 11.65 4.69
N ASN A 123 12.58 11.29 3.43
CA ASN A 123 12.18 12.15 2.31
C ASN A 123 10.82 11.75 1.72
N ILE A 124 10.00 11.02 2.46
CA ILE A 124 8.64 10.66 2.03
C ILE A 124 7.80 11.92 1.91
N SER A 125 7.28 12.19 0.72
CA SER A 125 6.43 13.34 0.42
C SER A 125 4.95 12.99 0.28
N TYR A 126 4.62 11.70 0.13
CA TYR A 126 3.25 11.25 0.01
C TYR A 126 3.04 9.94 0.78
N ILE A 127 2.22 10.02 1.82
CA ILE A 127 1.89 8.89 2.69
C ILE A 127 0.37 8.76 2.80
N GLY A 128 -0.14 7.53 2.69
CA GLY A 128 -1.53 7.20 2.92
C GLY A 128 -1.67 6.34 4.17
N ILE A 129 -2.47 6.77 5.12
CA ILE A 129 -2.83 5.97 6.30
C ILE A 129 -4.13 5.26 5.98
N ASN A 130 -4.08 3.95 5.96
CA ASN A 130 -5.17 3.10 5.51
C ASN A 130 -5.74 2.27 6.65
N PHE A 131 -7.06 2.34 6.80
CA PHE A 131 -7.87 1.54 7.71
C PHE A 131 -9.20 1.20 7.06
N HIS A 132 -9.89 0.20 7.58
CA HIS A 132 -11.15 -0.26 7.00
C HIS A 132 -12.30 0.66 7.41
N ILE A 133 -12.94 1.29 6.43
CA ILE A 133 -14.10 2.17 6.64
C ILE A 133 -15.35 1.36 6.40
N ARG A 134 -16.32 1.44 7.34
CA ARG A 134 -17.63 0.83 7.21
C ARG A 134 -18.71 1.86 7.45
N TYR A 135 -19.79 1.74 6.71
CA TYR A 135 -20.96 2.62 6.87
C TYR A 135 -22.28 1.86 6.67
N CYS A 136 -23.32 2.38 7.29
CA CYS A 136 -24.68 1.87 7.13
C CYS A 136 -25.31 2.44 5.85
N LYS A 137 -25.77 1.59 4.94
CA LYS A 137 -26.43 2.02 3.70
C LYS A 137 -27.76 2.72 3.95
N ASN A 138 -28.43 2.39 5.07
CA ASN A 138 -29.74 2.92 5.39
C ASN A 138 -29.70 4.36 5.94
N CYS A 139 -28.70 4.71 6.78
CA CYS A 139 -28.65 6.04 7.42
C CYS A 139 -27.33 6.79 7.23
N GLY A 140 -26.36 6.24 6.50
CA GLY A 140 -25.05 6.85 6.21
C GLY A 140 -24.09 6.93 7.41
N SER A 141 -24.46 6.44 8.60
CA SER A 141 -23.60 6.50 9.77
C SER A 141 -22.42 5.55 9.66
N SER A 142 -21.24 5.98 10.16
CA SER A 142 -20.09 5.10 10.35
C SER A 142 -20.41 3.94 11.29
N VAL A 143 -19.83 2.79 11.02
CA VAL A 143 -20.02 1.56 11.80
C VAL A 143 -18.64 0.99 12.12
N ASN A 144 -18.35 0.72 13.39
CA ASN A 144 -17.08 0.14 13.81
C ASN A 144 -16.90 -1.29 13.28
N SER A 145 -15.65 -1.74 13.16
CA SER A 145 -15.30 -3.06 12.61
C SER A 145 -15.98 -4.23 13.35
N ASN A 146 -16.15 -4.09 14.66
CA ASN A 146 -16.74 -5.13 15.52
C ASN A 146 -18.27 -5.15 15.55
N GLU A 147 -18.95 -4.17 14.97
CA GLU A 147 -20.39 -4.05 15.02
C GLU A 147 -21.04 -4.77 13.84
N LYS A 148 -22.00 -5.65 14.12
CA LYS A 148 -22.80 -6.37 13.12
C LYS A 148 -24.05 -5.60 12.68
N LYS A 149 -24.45 -4.59 13.45
CA LYS A 149 -25.62 -3.74 13.19
C LYS A 149 -25.23 -2.28 13.35
N CYS A 150 -25.90 -1.42 12.61
CA CYS A 150 -25.72 0.01 12.74
C CYS A 150 -26.13 0.48 14.15
N PRO A 151 -25.27 1.18 14.89
CA PRO A 151 -25.61 1.66 16.24
C PRO A 151 -26.72 2.73 16.23
N LYS A 152 -26.92 3.41 15.09
CA LYS A 152 -27.90 4.49 14.96
C LYS A 152 -29.30 4.01 14.57
N CYS A 153 -29.42 3.06 13.61
CA CYS A 153 -30.70 2.64 13.06
C CYS A 153 -30.95 1.11 13.11
N SER A 154 -30.05 0.36 13.74
CA SER A 154 -30.09 -1.09 13.89
C SER A 154 -30.12 -1.90 12.57
N SER A 155 -29.95 -1.26 11.43
CA SER A 155 -29.86 -1.93 10.14
C SER A 155 -28.63 -2.85 10.09
N ILE A 156 -28.80 -3.99 9.44
CA ILE A 156 -27.71 -4.95 9.14
C ILE A 156 -27.04 -4.67 7.78
N ASP A 157 -27.59 -3.75 6.98
CA ASP A 157 -27.07 -3.40 5.67
C ASP A 157 -25.86 -2.46 5.81
N ILE A 158 -24.73 -3.08 6.11
CA ILE A 158 -23.44 -2.40 6.35
C ILE A 158 -22.52 -2.70 5.18
N GLN A 159 -21.93 -1.66 4.62
CA GLN A 159 -21.02 -1.75 3.50
C GLN A 159 -19.61 -1.30 3.90
N GLY A 160 -18.60 -2.03 3.40
CA GLY A 160 -17.19 -1.68 3.56
C GLY A 160 -16.67 -0.86 2.37
N ILE A 161 -15.79 0.08 2.70
CA ILE A 161 -14.99 0.82 1.74
C ILE A 161 -13.52 0.58 2.07
N SER A 162 -12.77 0.16 1.08
CA SER A 162 -11.34 -0.08 1.24
C SER A 162 -10.55 0.55 0.09
N ARG A 163 -9.27 0.79 0.35
CA ARG A 163 -8.34 1.25 -0.67
C ARG A 163 -8.06 0.12 -1.67
N VAL A 164 -8.26 0.39 -2.94
CA VAL A 164 -7.83 -0.51 -4.03
C VAL A 164 -6.29 -0.43 -4.16
N THR A 165 -5.78 0.68 -4.62
CA THR A 165 -4.37 1.09 -4.57
C THR A 165 -4.33 2.61 -4.46
N GLY A 166 -4.59 3.32 -5.54
CA GLY A 166 -4.60 4.78 -5.61
C GLY A 166 -5.96 5.44 -5.28
N TYR A 167 -7.02 4.67 -5.06
CA TYR A 167 -8.37 5.17 -4.76
C TYR A 167 -9.13 4.23 -3.82
N LEU A 168 -10.25 4.73 -3.29
CA LEU A 168 -11.18 3.97 -2.47
C LEU A 168 -12.31 3.38 -3.32
N SER A 169 -12.74 2.18 -2.99
CA SER A 169 -13.90 1.53 -3.63
C SER A 169 -14.68 0.71 -2.61
N LEU A 170 -15.91 0.40 -2.96
CA LEU A 170 -16.72 -0.57 -2.22
C LEU A 170 -16.06 -1.95 -2.29
N ASP A 171 -16.03 -2.65 -1.16
CA ASP A 171 -15.38 -3.96 -1.06
C ASP A 171 -15.93 -4.97 -2.08
N GLU A 172 -17.21 -4.92 -2.36
CA GLU A 172 -17.91 -5.77 -3.34
C GLU A 172 -17.49 -5.55 -4.80
N ARG A 173 -16.82 -4.43 -5.10
CA ARG A 173 -16.35 -4.07 -6.45
C ARG A 173 -14.91 -4.46 -6.72
N PHE A 174 -14.26 -5.13 -5.80
CA PHE A 174 -12.87 -5.56 -5.98
C PHE A 174 -12.80 -6.70 -6.98
N GLY A 175 -11.87 -6.57 -7.95
CA GLY A 175 -11.51 -7.70 -8.80
C GLY A 175 -10.75 -8.79 -8.01
N PRO A 176 -10.73 -10.06 -8.51
CA PRO A 176 -10.23 -11.20 -7.76
C PRO A 176 -8.83 -10.99 -7.16
N GLY A 177 -7.84 -10.55 -7.93
CA GLY A 177 -6.48 -10.35 -7.42
C GLY A 177 -6.38 -9.24 -6.36
N LYS A 178 -7.24 -8.23 -6.44
CA LYS A 178 -7.31 -7.16 -5.43
C LYS A 178 -8.07 -7.58 -4.18
N PHE A 179 -9.03 -8.45 -4.33
CA PHE A 179 -9.73 -9.07 -3.21
C PHE A 179 -8.75 -9.90 -2.36
N GLU A 180 -7.92 -10.74 -2.99
CA GLU A 180 -6.90 -11.53 -2.33
C GLU A 180 -5.81 -10.64 -1.68
N GLU A 181 -5.32 -9.61 -2.40
CA GLU A 181 -4.39 -8.64 -1.82
C GLU A 181 -4.97 -7.98 -0.56
N ARG A 182 -6.24 -7.59 -0.61
CA ARG A 182 -6.91 -6.98 0.54
C ARG A 182 -7.02 -7.96 1.72
N ALA A 183 -7.37 -9.21 1.45
CA ALA A 183 -7.45 -10.26 2.48
C ALA A 183 -6.09 -10.55 3.12
N ASP A 184 -5.00 -10.42 2.36
CA ASP A 184 -3.63 -10.61 2.82
C ASP A 184 -3.07 -9.41 3.60
N ARG A 185 -3.70 -8.22 3.55
CA ARG A 185 -3.18 -7.01 4.22
C ARG A 185 -3.08 -7.22 5.72
N ARG A 186 -1.91 -6.93 6.24
CA ARG A 186 -1.64 -6.95 7.68
C ARG A 186 -1.42 -5.54 8.18
N SER A 187 -1.98 -5.27 9.36
CA SER A 187 -1.66 -4.04 10.08
C SER A 187 -0.18 -3.97 10.44
N HIS A 188 0.35 -2.77 10.38
CA HIS A 188 1.73 -2.47 10.79
C HIS A 188 1.82 -2.07 12.27
N THR A 189 0.68 -1.98 12.99
CA THR A 189 0.63 -1.61 14.41
C THR A 189 0.88 -2.79 15.35
N GLY A 190 0.76 -4.04 14.86
CA GLY A 190 0.81 -5.24 15.69
C GLY A 190 -0.47 -5.43 16.52
N SER A 191 -0.57 -6.56 17.23
CA SER A 191 -1.73 -6.92 18.04
C SER A 191 -1.93 -6.09 19.33
N ASN A 192 -1.01 -5.18 19.66
CA ASN A 192 -1.12 -4.24 20.78
C ASN A 192 -1.17 -2.81 20.26
N MET A 193 -2.35 -2.20 20.30
CA MET A 193 -2.61 -0.83 19.87
C MET A 193 -1.76 0.25 20.59
N ASN A 194 -1.06 -0.10 21.66
CA ASN A 194 -0.14 0.80 22.38
C ASN A 194 1.24 0.90 21.73
N ASN A 195 1.53 0.11 20.70
CA ASN A 195 2.84 0.07 20.06
C ASN A 195 2.78 0.51 18.59
N TYR A 196 2.47 1.80 18.36
CA TYR A 196 2.79 2.43 17.07
C TYR A 196 4.30 2.48 16.81
N GLY A 197 5.09 1.90 17.72
CA GLY A 197 6.54 1.77 17.57
C GLY A 197 7.30 3.10 17.67
N PHE A 198 6.67 4.14 18.25
CA PHE A 198 7.25 5.48 18.41
C PHE A 198 7.75 5.78 19.85
N ILE A 199 7.67 4.80 20.76
CA ILE A 199 8.25 4.88 22.11
C ILE A 199 9.50 4.00 22.18
#